data_ba09ca4d2b5adab8bc58dc62bf00d4d2
#
_entry.id   ba09ca4d2b5adab8bc58dc62bf00d4d2
#
_cell.length_a   1.000
_cell.length_b   1.000
_cell.length_c   1.000
_cell.angle_alpha   90.00
_cell.angle_beta   90.00
_cell.angle_gamma   90.00
#
_symmetry.space_group_name_H-M   'P 1'
#
loop_
_entity.id
_entity.type
_entity.pdbx_description
1 polymer ?
#
loop_
_entity_poly.entity_id
_entity_poly.type
_entity_poly.pdbx_seq_one_letter_code
_entity_poly.pdbx_strand_id
1 'polypeptide(L)'
;MNGQETEVKFYVQDLKKIETRLRDLNAQLIHPRVHEVNYRYDLPDGSLRANGKVLRIRRDANVILTYKGPSEIIDGVFSRTELETTIGDLDTAQQLLGALGYVQILIYEKYRTIYELNDCHIMLDELPYGDFVEIESIDAPTIRKMTLIMGLKFEAAVGAGYSRIFENFNSKYGLPSSDLTFDALRGKKLSPEELNVQAAD
;
A
#
# COMPACT_ATOMS: atom_id res chain seq x y z
N MET A 1 -15.24 -5.00 10.89
CA MET A 1 -13.95 -4.45 11.35
C MET A 1 -14.22 -3.11 11.99
N ASN A 2 -13.54 -2.76 13.09
CA ASN A 2 -13.85 -1.55 13.88
C ASN A 2 -13.35 -0.24 13.27
N GLY A 3 -13.11 -0.17 11.95
CA GLY A 3 -12.59 1.03 11.32
C GLY A 3 -11.15 1.42 11.72
N GLN A 4 -10.41 0.48 12.32
CA GLN A 4 -9.00 0.64 12.69
C GLN A 4 -8.15 -0.32 11.86
N GLU A 5 -7.18 0.21 11.13
CA GLU A 5 -6.16 -0.52 10.40
C GLU A 5 -4.86 -0.52 11.21
N THR A 6 -4.23 -1.68 11.36
CA THR A 6 -2.90 -1.82 11.98
C THR A 6 -2.03 -2.66 11.05
N GLU A 7 -0.97 -2.06 10.50
CA GLU A 7 -0.14 -2.67 9.47
C GLU A 7 1.36 -2.38 9.63
N VAL A 8 2.18 -3.23 9.03
CA VAL A 8 3.60 -2.98 8.76
C VAL A 8 3.90 -3.33 7.32
N LYS A 9 4.86 -2.63 6.73
CA LYS A 9 5.26 -2.81 5.34
C LYS A 9 6.77 -3.11 5.26
N PHE A 10 7.15 -4.01 4.34
CA PHE A 10 8.52 -4.39 4.08
C PHE A 10 8.82 -4.33 2.58
N TYR A 11 9.97 -3.80 2.21
CA TYR A 11 10.53 -4.02 0.88
C TYR A 11 11.19 -5.41 0.85
N VAL A 12 10.99 -6.16 -0.24
CA VAL A 12 11.57 -7.49 -0.43
C VAL A 12 12.21 -7.61 -1.81
N GLN A 13 13.26 -8.41 -1.91
CA GLN A 13 13.98 -8.66 -3.16
C GLN A 13 13.41 -9.86 -3.93
N ASP A 14 12.85 -10.82 -3.22
CA ASP A 14 12.29 -12.05 -3.79
C ASP A 14 10.88 -12.37 -3.28
N LEU A 15 9.88 -11.73 -3.90
CA LEU A 15 8.48 -11.94 -3.57
C LEU A 15 8.03 -13.40 -3.77
N LYS A 16 8.64 -14.13 -4.72
CA LYS A 16 8.32 -15.54 -4.98
C LYS A 16 8.77 -16.43 -3.83
N LYS A 17 9.90 -16.12 -3.21
CA LYS A 17 10.39 -16.84 -2.02
C LYS A 17 9.42 -16.64 -0.86
N ILE A 18 8.90 -15.42 -0.67
CA ILE A 18 7.89 -15.12 0.34
C ILE A 18 6.60 -15.88 0.06
N GLU A 19 6.13 -15.89 -1.18
CA GLU A 19 4.94 -16.66 -1.57
C GLU A 19 5.10 -18.16 -1.35
N THR A 20 6.27 -18.73 -1.68
CA THR A 20 6.57 -20.13 -1.42
C THR A 20 6.50 -20.43 0.08
N ARG A 21 7.07 -19.58 0.92
CA ARG A 21 7.01 -19.73 2.37
C ARG A 21 5.57 -19.68 2.90
N LEU A 22 4.72 -18.80 2.39
CA LEU A 22 3.30 -18.77 2.75
C LEU A 22 2.60 -20.09 2.42
N ARG A 23 2.88 -20.67 1.25
CA ARG A 23 2.35 -21.98 0.85
C ARG A 23 2.84 -23.10 1.75
N ASP A 24 4.13 -23.11 2.10
CA ASP A 24 4.73 -24.11 3.01
C ASP A 24 4.12 -24.03 4.43
N LEU A 25 3.71 -22.83 4.84
CA LEU A 25 3.02 -22.59 6.10
C LEU A 25 1.50 -22.86 6.03
N ASN A 26 1.00 -23.34 4.88
CA ASN A 26 -0.42 -23.56 4.60
C ASN A 26 -1.29 -22.32 4.77
N ALA A 27 -0.77 -21.13 4.42
CA ALA A 27 -1.54 -19.91 4.37
C ALA A 27 -2.69 -20.03 3.36
N GLN A 28 -3.86 -19.54 3.71
CA GLN A 28 -5.04 -19.56 2.84
C GLN A 28 -4.94 -18.41 1.83
N LEU A 29 -5.02 -18.72 0.53
CA LEU A 29 -5.14 -17.68 -0.52
C LEU A 29 -6.55 -17.09 -0.47
N ILE A 30 -6.66 -15.80 -0.11
CA ILE A 30 -7.94 -15.06 -0.02
C ILE A 30 -8.25 -14.38 -1.34
N HIS A 31 -7.27 -13.67 -1.91
CA HIS A 31 -7.40 -13.04 -3.22
C HIS A 31 -6.21 -13.40 -4.11
N PRO A 32 -6.47 -13.99 -5.30
CA PRO A 32 -5.43 -14.22 -6.28
C PRO A 32 -4.89 -12.88 -6.79
N ARG A 33 -3.73 -12.94 -7.46
CA ARG A 33 -3.07 -11.78 -8.04
C ARG A 33 -4.03 -10.95 -8.89
N VAL A 34 -4.30 -9.72 -8.48
CA VAL A 34 -5.20 -8.78 -9.17
C VAL A 34 -4.47 -7.47 -9.43
N HIS A 35 -4.78 -6.84 -10.57
CA HIS A 35 -4.31 -5.50 -10.90
C HIS A 35 -5.19 -4.46 -10.20
N GLU A 36 -4.59 -3.58 -9.42
CA GLU A 36 -5.25 -2.47 -8.76
C GLU A 36 -4.81 -1.15 -9.39
N VAL A 37 -5.77 -0.31 -9.73
CA VAL A 37 -5.56 1.09 -10.09
C VAL A 37 -6.13 1.96 -8.98
N ASN A 38 -5.31 2.84 -8.45
CA ASN A 38 -5.65 3.68 -7.30
C ASN A 38 -5.59 5.15 -7.70
N TYR A 39 -6.68 5.86 -7.48
CA TYR A 39 -6.85 7.30 -7.73
C TYR A 39 -6.84 8.03 -6.39
N ARG A 40 -5.82 8.86 -6.15
CA ARG A 40 -5.67 9.67 -4.94
C ARG A 40 -6.25 11.05 -5.15
N TYR A 41 -6.98 11.52 -4.15
CA TYR A 41 -7.63 12.83 -4.15
C TYR A 41 -7.15 13.67 -2.99
N ASP A 42 -7.13 14.98 -3.20
CA ASP A 42 -6.89 15.98 -2.15
C ASP A 42 -7.75 17.24 -2.44
N LEU A 43 -7.81 18.15 -1.51
CA LEU A 43 -8.29 19.47 -1.79
C LEU A 43 -7.22 20.28 -2.54
N PRO A 44 -7.59 21.35 -3.29
CA PRO A 44 -6.62 22.14 -4.06
C PRO A 44 -5.46 22.72 -3.23
N ASP A 45 -5.69 22.93 -1.94
CA ASP A 45 -4.70 23.41 -0.98
C ASP A 45 -3.79 22.29 -0.40
N GLY A 46 -4.04 21.02 -0.75
CA GLY A 46 -3.27 19.87 -0.26
C GLY A 46 -3.53 19.52 1.21
N SER A 47 -4.64 19.99 1.76
CA SER A 47 -4.90 19.92 3.21
C SER A 47 -5.11 18.51 3.74
N LEU A 48 -5.62 17.54 2.93
CA LEU A 48 -5.72 16.15 3.38
C LEU A 48 -4.31 15.58 3.62
N ARG A 49 -3.42 15.72 2.65
CA ARG A 49 -2.04 15.23 2.75
C ARG A 49 -1.27 15.93 3.86
N ALA A 50 -1.41 17.25 3.99
CA ALA A 50 -0.77 18.03 5.05
C ALA A 50 -1.16 17.55 6.46
N ASN A 51 -2.37 17.01 6.61
CA ASN A 51 -2.89 16.45 7.87
C ASN A 51 -2.79 14.91 7.95
N GLY A 52 -1.96 14.27 7.12
CA GLY A 52 -1.74 12.82 7.14
C GLY A 52 -2.96 11.99 6.73
N LYS A 53 -3.94 12.60 6.06
CA LYS A 53 -5.18 11.96 5.59
C LYS A 53 -5.05 11.46 4.16
N VAL A 54 -5.83 10.44 3.83
CA VAL A 54 -5.89 9.86 2.48
C VAL A 54 -7.35 9.74 2.05
N LEU A 55 -7.65 10.23 0.85
CA LEU A 55 -8.88 9.94 0.13
C LEU A 55 -8.52 9.24 -1.18
N ARG A 56 -9.09 8.05 -1.42
CA ARG A 56 -8.71 7.18 -2.51
C ARG A 56 -9.92 6.47 -3.10
N ILE A 57 -9.97 6.35 -4.42
CA ILE A 57 -10.78 5.34 -5.09
C ILE A 57 -9.84 4.26 -5.60
N ARG A 58 -10.10 2.99 -5.24
CA ARG A 58 -9.41 1.81 -5.78
C ARG A 58 -10.34 1.11 -6.76
N ARG A 59 -9.80 0.75 -7.92
CA ARG A 59 -10.46 -0.12 -8.90
C ARG A 59 -9.64 -1.39 -9.06
N ASP A 60 -10.26 -2.50 -8.73
CA ASP A 60 -9.82 -3.86 -9.03
C ASP A 60 -10.99 -4.63 -9.65
N ALA A 61 -11.46 -5.74 -9.07
CA ALA A 61 -12.73 -6.38 -9.41
C ALA A 61 -13.94 -5.53 -8.96
N ASN A 62 -13.75 -4.63 -8.01
CA ASN A 62 -14.73 -3.71 -7.46
C ASN A 62 -14.23 -2.27 -7.55
N VAL A 63 -15.10 -1.31 -7.26
CA VAL A 63 -14.71 0.08 -7.04
C VAL A 63 -14.94 0.41 -5.57
N ILE A 64 -13.88 0.81 -4.86
CA ILE A 64 -13.89 1.03 -3.41
C ILE A 64 -13.43 2.45 -3.12
N LEU A 65 -14.25 3.20 -2.40
CA LEU A 65 -13.89 4.49 -1.84
C LEU A 65 -13.32 4.27 -0.44
N THR A 66 -12.11 4.77 -0.21
CA THR A 66 -11.38 4.64 1.05
C THR A 66 -11.05 6.01 1.61
N TYR A 67 -11.34 6.23 2.88
CA TYR A 67 -10.77 7.31 3.68
C TYR A 67 -9.83 6.72 4.73
N LYS A 68 -8.62 7.27 4.85
CA LYS A 68 -7.70 6.94 5.93
C LYS A 68 -7.37 8.20 6.74
N GLY A 69 -7.48 8.09 8.05
CA GLY A 69 -7.10 9.14 9.00
C GLY A 69 -5.58 9.30 9.14
N PRO A 70 -5.13 10.26 9.98
CA PRO A 70 -3.73 10.34 10.38
C PRO A 70 -3.28 9.04 11.01
N SER A 71 -2.04 8.62 10.69
CA SER A 71 -1.47 7.41 11.27
C SER A 71 -0.66 7.73 12.52
N GLU A 72 -0.73 6.83 13.49
CA GLU A 72 0.14 6.79 14.66
C GLU A 72 1.08 5.58 14.53
N ILE A 73 2.26 5.68 15.13
CA ILE A 73 3.19 4.55 15.22
C ILE A 73 3.08 4.01 16.65
N ILE A 74 2.57 2.79 16.78
CA ILE A 74 2.44 2.10 18.07
C ILE A 74 3.32 0.84 17.99
N ASP A 75 4.32 0.75 18.86
CA ASP A 75 5.27 -0.38 18.89
C ASP A 75 5.92 -0.70 17.52
N GLY A 76 6.13 0.33 16.69
CA GLY A 76 6.78 0.21 15.38
C GLY A 76 5.86 -0.25 14.25
N VAL A 77 4.55 -0.36 14.48
CA VAL A 77 3.53 -0.59 13.45
C VAL A 77 2.67 0.65 13.26
N PHE A 78 2.11 0.81 12.05
CA PHE A 78 1.19 1.90 11.77
C PHE A 78 -0.21 1.52 12.22
N SER A 79 -0.89 2.46 12.87
CA SER A 79 -2.30 2.34 13.25
C SER A 79 -3.05 3.60 12.89
N ARG A 80 -4.23 3.48 12.28
CA ARG A 80 -5.07 4.60 11.87
C ARG A 80 -6.51 4.19 11.62
N THR A 81 -7.40 5.16 11.64
CA THR A 81 -8.77 4.96 11.17
C THR A 81 -8.78 4.71 9.67
N GLU A 82 -9.47 3.65 9.23
CA GLU A 82 -9.78 3.38 7.83
C GLU A 82 -11.28 3.13 7.67
N LEU A 83 -11.88 3.84 6.72
CA LEU A 83 -13.29 3.68 6.35
C LEU A 83 -13.36 3.34 4.86
N GLU A 84 -13.98 2.22 4.54
CA GLU A 84 -14.16 1.77 3.17
C GLU A 84 -15.63 1.52 2.84
N THR A 85 -15.99 1.82 1.61
CA THR A 85 -17.30 1.45 1.05
C THR A 85 -17.18 1.12 -0.43
N THR A 86 -17.93 0.11 -0.87
CA THR A 86 -18.04 -0.20 -2.30
C THR A 86 -18.95 0.82 -2.98
N ILE A 87 -18.56 1.28 -4.16
CA ILE A 87 -19.32 2.19 -5.03
C ILE A 87 -19.60 1.51 -6.36
N GLY A 88 -20.78 1.81 -6.94
CA GLY A 88 -21.26 1.10 -8.12
C GLY A 88 -20.62 1.54 -9.44
N ASP A 89 -20.12 2.80 -9.51
CA ASP A 89 -19.63 3.38 -10.75
C ASP A 89 -18.45 4.34 -10.49
N LEU A 90 -17.33 4.08 -11.17
CA LEU A 90 -16.09 4.85 -10.99
C LEU A 90 -16.25 6.30 -11.48
N ASP A 91 -16.80 6.47 -12.68
CA ASP A 91 -16.87 7.79 -13.32
C ASP A 91 -17.79 8.73 -12.55
N THR A 92 -18.93 8.22 -12.09
CA THR A 92 -19.85 8.99 -11.23
C THR A 92 -19.19 9.35 -9.90
N ALA A 93 -18.44 8.44 -9.28
CA ALA A 93 -17.75 8.73 -8.03
C ALA A 93 -16.65 9.80 -8.21
N GLN A 94 -15.91 9.76 -9.31
CA GLN A 94 -14.92 10.78 -9.65
C GLN A 94 -15.58 12.14 -9.88
N GLN A 95 -16.71 12.19 -10.60
CA GLN A 95 -17.49 13.42 -10.80
C GLN A 95 -18.03 13.99 -9.48
N LEU A 96 -18.53 13.12 -8.59
CA LEU A 96 -19.00 13.54 -7.26
C LEU A 96 -17.86 14.16 -6.43
N LEU A 97 -16.68 13.52 -6.40
CA LEU A 97 -15.53 14.09 -5.69
C LEU A 97 -15.12 15.44 -6.29
N GLY A 98 -15.13 15.55 -7.62
CA GLY A 98 -14.87 16.83 -8.30
C GLY A 98 -15.90 17.92 -7.93
N ALA A 99 -17.19 17.58 -7.91
CA ALA A 99 -18.25 18.51 -7.52
C ALA A 99 -18.16 18.95 -6.04
N LEU A 100 -17.59 18.10 -5.18
CA LEU A 100 -17.29 18.39 -3.79
C LEU A 100 -15.99 19.18 -3.59
N GLY A 101 -15.28 19.52 -4.68
CA GLY A 101 -14.07 20.33 -4.65
C GLY A 101 -12.76 19.54 -4.52
N TYR A 102 -12.80 18.19 -4.53
CA TYR A 102 -11.60 17.38 -4.55
C TYR A 102 -10.99 17.31 -5.95
N VAL A 103 -9.66 17.29 -6.02
CA VAL A 103 -8.88 17.12 -7.25
C VAL A 103 -8.10 15.82 -7.20
N GLN A 104 -8.01 15.13 -8.31
CA GLN A 104 -7.14 13.96 -8.45
C GLN A 104 -5.68 14.43 -8.49
N ILE A 105 -4.86 13.92 -7.59
CA ILE A 105 -3.46 14.35 -7.42
C ILE A 105 -2.45 13.29 -7.84
N LEU A 106 -2.88 12.01 -7.95
CA LEU A 106 -1.98 10.90 -8.23
C LEU A 106 -2.76 9.70 -8.72
N ILE A 107 -2.22 8.99 -9.71
CA ILE A 107 -2.61 7.62 -10.05
C ILE A 107 -1.45 6.70 -9.70
N TYR A 108 -1.73 5.56 -9.05
CA TYR A 108 -0.74 4.51 -8.87
C TYR A 108 -1.34 3.14 -9.08
N GLU A 109 -0.50 2.24 -9.58
CA GLU A 109 -0.86 0.87 -9.88
C GLU A 109 -0.04 -0.10 -9.05
N LYS A 110 -0.61 -1.26 -8.80
CA LYS A 110 0.10 -2.43 -8.28
C LYS A 110 -0.63 -3.71 -8.66
N TYR A 111 0.08 -4.82 -8.61
CA TYR A 111 -0.58 -6.12 -8.48
C TYR A 111 -0.55 -6.51 -7.02
N ARG A 112 -1.66 -7.08 -6.53
CA ARG A 112 -1.79 -7.53 -5.15
C ARG A 112 -2.29 -8.96 -5.09
N THR A 113 -1.64 -9.78 -4.27
CA THR A 113 -2.11 -11.10 -3.84
C THR A 113 -2.31 -11.07 -2.34
N ILE A 114 -3.41 -11.65 -1.82
CA ILE A 114 -3.71 -11.63 -0.37
C ILE A 114 -3.79 -13.07 0.14
N TYR A 115 -3.02 -13.34 1.18
CA TYR A 115 -3.07 -14.55 1.97
C TYR A 115 -3.56 -14.26 3.39
N GLU A 116 -4.18 -15.25 4.03
CA GLU A 116 -4.50 -15.23 5.46
C GLU A 116 -3.72 -16.33 6.17
N LEU A 117 -3.11 -15.98 7.30
CA LEU A 117 -2.39 -16.91 8.17
C LEU A 117 -2.44 -16.40 9.61
N ASN A 118 -2.98 -17.21 10.55
CA ASN A 118 -3.01 -16.91 11.99
C ASN A 118 -3.55 -15.50 12.30
N ASP A 119 -4.74 -15.18 11.83
CA ASP A 119 -5.41 -13.88 12.01
C ASP A 119 -4.64 -12.66 11.45
N CYS A 120 -3.70 -12.90 10.53
CA CYS A 120 -3.03 -11.87 9.76
C CYS A 120 -3.43 -11.93 8.30
N HIS A 121 -3.67 -10.78 7.68
CA HIS A 121 -3.64 -10.64 6.24
C HIS A 121 -2.22 -10.31 5.79
N ILE A 122 -1.71 -11.09 4.85
CA ILE A 122 -0.40 -10.89 4.26
C ILE A 122 -0.61 -10.53 2.79
N MET A 123 -0.30 -9.28 2.42
CA MET A 123 -0.42 -8.79 1.07
C MET A 123 0.95 -8.83 0.40
N LEU A 124 1.00 -9.46 -0.78
CA LEU A 124 2.14 -9.43 -1.68
C LEU A 124 1.86 -8.39 -2.75
N ASP A 125 2.61 -7.28 -2.71
CA ASP A 125 2.43 -6.12 -3.58
C ASP A 125 3.59 -5.98 -4.56
N GLU A 126 3.29 -6.09 -5.85
CA GLU A 126 4.21 -5.79 -6.95
C GLU A 126 3.92 -4.37 -7.43
N LEU A 127 4.82 -3.42 -7.18
CA LEU A 127 4.70 -2.04 -7.66
C LEU A 127 5.63 -1.80 -8.86
N PRO A 128 5.40 -0.77 -9.67
CA PRO A 128 6.26 -0.43 -10.79
C PRO A 128 7.74 -0.20 -10.44
N TYR A 129 8.04 0.02 -9.15
CA TYR A 129 9.37 0.36 -8.65
C TYR A 129 9.94 -0.62 -7.61
N GLY A 130 9.22 -1.69 -7.30
CA GLY A 130 9.72 -2.72 -6.38
C GLY A 130 8.62 -3.53 -5.73
N ASP A 131 9.02 -4.59 -5.07
CA ASP A 131 8.13 -5.56 -4.44
C ASP A 131 8.05 -5.34 -2.93
N PHE A 132 6.86 -5.48 -2.38
CA PHE A 132 6.61 -5.25 -0.96
C PHE A 132 5.73 -6.33 -0.36
N VAL A 133 5.86 -6.50 0.95
CA VAL A 133 4.96 -7.31 1.78
C VAL A 133 4.33 -6.38 2.80
N GLU A 134 3.00 -6.38 2.88
CA GLU A 134 2.26 -5.77 3.99
C GLU A 134 1.74 -6.88 4.89
N ILE A 135 1.83 -6.70 6.20
CA ILE A 135 1.23 -7.57 7.20
C ILE A 135 0.28 -6.73 8.02
N GLU A 136 -1.00 -7.07 7.97
CA GLU A 136 -2.08 -6.43 8.70
C GLU A 136 -2.67 -7.39 9.73
N SER A 137 -2.94 -6.92 10.93
CA SER A 137 -3.62 -7.67 11.99
C SER A 137 -4.25 -6.71 13.01
N ILE A 138 -4.85 -7.29 14.06
CA ILE A 138 -5.53 -6.52 15.09
C ILE A 138 -4.58 -5.74 16.01
N ASP A 139 -3.31 -6.19 16.15
CA ASP A 139 -2.34 -5.58 17.06
C ASP A 139 -0.87 -5.79 16.63
N ALA A 140 0.01 -4.98 17.21
CA ALA A 140 1.44 -4.99 16.95
C ALA A 140 2.14 -6.30 17.38
N PRO A 141 1.84 -6.94 18.53
CA PRO A 141 2.44 -8.22 18.90
C PRO A 141 2.18 -9.32 17.88
N THR A 142 0.97 -9.41 17.35
CA THR A 142 0.59 -10.39 16.33
C THR A 142 1.36 -10.15 15.03
N ILE A 143 1.47 -8.90 14.58
CA ILE A 143 2.27 -8.50 13.41
C ILE A 143 3.74 -8.86 13.60
N ARG A 144 4.35 -8.57 14.76
CA ARG A 144 5.75 -8.93 15.05
C ARG A 144 5.99 -10.44 14.99
N LYS A 145 5.08 -11.22 15.58
CA LYS A 145 5.16 -12.67 15.52
C LYS A 145 5.07 -13.19 14.08
N MET A 146 4.15 -12.63 13.28
CA MET A 146 4.00 -13.02 11.88
C MET A 146 5.25 -12.63 11.06
N THR A 147 5.82 -11.45 11.28
CA THR A 147 7.07 -11.02 10.64
C THR A 147 8.21 -12.04 10.85
N LEU A 148 8.37 -12.54 12.08
CA LEU A 148 9.35 -13.60 12.40
C LEU A 148 9.02 -14.93 11.71
N ILE A 149 7.75 -15.35 11.71
CA ILE A 149 7.29 -16.55 11.02
C ILE A 149 7.58 -16.46 9.52
N MET A 150 7.41 -15.29 8.92
CA MET A 150 7.71 -15.04 7.51
C MET A 150 9.22 -14.94 7.22
N GLY A 151 10.08 -14.89 8.24
CA GLY A 151 11.53 -14.76 8.11
C GLY A 151 11.95 -13.36 7.65
N LEU A 152 11.12 -12.34 7.93
CA LEU A 152 11.40 -10.95 7.63
C LEU A 152 12.08 -10.26 8.82
N LYS A 153 12.96 -9.30 8.54
CA LYS A 153 13.63 -8.47 9.53
C LYS A 153 12.76 -7.29 9.91
N PHE A 154 12.23 -7.27 11.14
CA PHE A 154 11.32 -6.19 11.58
C PHE A 154 11.98 -4.81 11.54
N GLU A 155 13.30 -4.74 11.74
CA GLU A 155 14.10 -3.52 11.69
C GLU A 155 14.12 -2.87 10.29
N ALA A 156 13.83 -3.66 9.24
CA ALA A 156 13.69 -3.21 7.87
C ALA A 156 12.26 -2.71 7.54
N ALA A 157 11.41 -2.54 8.54
CA ALA A 157 10.06 -2.01 8.35
C ALA A 157 10.09 -0.63 7.69
N VAL A 158 9.26 -0.44 6.67
CA VAL A 158 9.21 0.80 5.90
C VAL A 158 8.23 1.76 6.55
N GLY A 159 8.74 2.86 7.09
CA GLY A 159 7.99 3.90 7.80
C GLY A 159 7.22 4.88 6.91
N ALA A 160 6.81 4.45 5.69
CA ALA A 160 6.15 5.34 4.74
C ALA A 160 5.15 4.58 3.84
N GLY A 161 4.09 5.25 3.42
CA GLY A 161 3.20 4.74 2.38
C GLY A 161 3.85 4.77 0.99
N TYR A 162 3.35 3.96 0.07
CA TYR A 162 3.89 3.81 -1.30
C TYR A 162 4.11 5.13 -2.04
N SER A 163 3.13 6.03 -2.00
CA SER A 163 3.26 7.35 -2.65
C SER A 163 4.40 8.18 -2.05
N ARG A 164 4.62 8.11 -0.74
CA ARG A 164 5.70 8.86 -0.09
C ARG A 164 7.08 8.30 -0.44
N ILE A 165 7.23 6.97 -0.53
CA ILE A 165 8.48 6.33 -0.99
C ILE A 165 8.85 6.87 -2.37
N PHE A 166 7.89 6.88 -3.28
CA PHE A 166 8.10 7.37 -4.64
C PHE A 166 8.32 8.89 -4.70
N GLU A 167 7.59 9.70 -3.94
CA GLU A 167 7.80 11.14 -3.89
C GLU A 167 9.22 11.50 -3.49
N ASN A 168 9.76 10.79 -2.48
CA ASN A 168 11.15 10.96 -2.06
C ASN A 168 12.12 10.63 -3.18
N PHE A 169 11.87 9.54 -3.92
CA PHE A 169 12.64 9.20 -5.11
C PHE A 169 12.47 10.25 -6.20
N ASN A 170 11.23 10.61 -6.56
CA ASN A 170 10.96 11.54 -7.66
C ASN A 170 11.53 12.93 -7.42
N SER A 171 11.51 13.40 -6.18
CA SER A 171 12.12 14.69 -5.81
C SER A 171 13.64 14.70 -6.04
N LYS A 172 14.29 13.54 -5.94
CA LYS A 172 15.73 13.38 -6.12
C LYS A 172 16.13 13.16 -7.60
N TYR A 173 15.33 12.46 -8.36
CA TYR A 173 15.68 11.98 -9.69
C TYR A 173 14.86 12.62 -10.84
N GLY A 174 13.80 13.39 -10.52
CA GLY A 174 13.06 14.21 -11.49
C GLY A 174 12.38 13.41 -12.59
N LEU A 175 11.56 12.42 -12.25
CA LEU A 175 10.79 11.70 -13.26
C LEU A 175 9.74 12.59 -13.92
N PRO A 176 9.47 12.43 -15.21
CA PRO A 176 8.55 13.29 -15.94
C PRO A 176 7.07 13.11 -15.57
N SER A 177 6.72 12.04 -14.88
CA SER A 177 5.34 11.78 -14.43
C SER A 177 5.27 11.72 -12.91
N SER A 178 4.21 12.30 -12.34
CA SER A 178 3.84 12.11 -10.95
C SER A 178 3.15 10.77 -10.72
N ASP A 179 2.63 10.15 -11.79
CA ASP A 179 1.88 8.91 -11.71
C ASP A 179 2.80 7.69 -11.60
N LEU A 180 2.41 6.75 -10.76
CA LEU A 180 3.12 5.53 -10.41
C LEU A 180 2.52 4.34 -11.14
N THR A 181 2.51 4.41 -12.47
CA THR A 181 1.97 3.35 -13.33
C THR A 181 3.08 2.49 -13.90
N PHE A 182 2.77 1.24 -14.24
CA PHE A 182 3.73 0.34 -14.89
C PHE A 182 4.22 0.91 -16.22
N ASP A 183 3.39 1.67 -16.94
CA ASP A 183 3.78 2.34 -18.17
C ASP A 183 4.74 3.51 -17.93
N ALA A 184 4.47 4.36 -16.94
CA ALA A 184 5.31 5.52 -16.62
C ALA A 184 6.73 5.12 -16.17
N LEU A 185 6.87 3.95 -15.53
CA LEU A 185 8.14 3.42 -15.02
C LEU A 185 8.70 2.26 -15.87
N ARG A 186 8.15 2.03 -17.06
CA ARG A 186 8.58 0.93 -17.96
C ARG A 186 10.09 0.96 -18.22
N GLY A 187 10.75 -0.16 -17.95
CA GLY A 187 12.20 -0.30 -18.13
C GLY A 187 13.06 0.34 -17.06
N LYS A 188 12.49 0.95 -16.05
CA LYS A 188 13.22 1.47 -14.88
C LYS A 188 13.16 0.45 -13.75
N LYS A 189 14.32 0.04 -13.27
CA LYS A 189 14.47 -0.75 -12.04
C LYS A 189 15.11 0.16 -11.01
N LEU A 190 14.45 0.33 -9.87
CA LEU A 190 14.96 1.13 -8.77
C LEU A 190 15.60 0.19 -7.74
N SER A 191 16.77 0.59 -7.24
CA SER A 191 17.42 -0.14 -6.17
C SER A 191 16.81 0.22 -4.80
N PRO A 192 16.94 -0.66 -3.78
CA PRO A 192 16.50 -0.34 -2.42
C PRO A 192 17.10 0.97 -1.90
N GLU A 193 18.36 1.25 -2.21
CA GLU A 193 19.06 2.47 -1.80
C GLU A 193 18.46 3.72 -2.44
N GLU A 194 18.07 3.63 -3.71
CA GLU A 194 17.40 4.74 -4.42
C GLU A 194 16.02 5.03 -3.80
N LEU A 195 15.32 4.00 -3.33
CA LEU A 195 14.04 4.11 -2.64
C LEU A 195 14.19 4.50 -1.16
N ASN A 196 15.42 4.52 -0.65
CA ASN A 196 15.75 4.70 0.76
C ASN A 196 15.03 3.68 1.67
N VAL A 197 15.05 2.41 1.26
CA VAL A 197 14.51 1.27 2.00
C VAL A 197 15.58 0.19 2.18
N GLN A 198 15.36 -0.72 3.12
CA GLN A 198 16.19 -1.91 3.33
C GLN A 198 15.39 -3.16 2.94
N ALA A 199 16.08 -4.15 2.35
CA ALA A 199 15.46 -5.43 2.10
C ALA A 199 15.28 -6.21 3.41
N ALA A 200 14.08 -6.72 3.62
CA ALA A 200 13.72 -7.44 4.84
C ALA A 200 13.95 -8.95 4.75
N ASP A 201 14.11 -9.50 3.54
CA ASP A 201 14.31 -10.92 3.22
C ASP A 201 15.77 -11.36 3.10
#